data_7974655b2c45925ca8e5d79a53a13db5
#
_entry.id   7974655b2c45925ca8e5d79a53a13db5
#
_cell.length_a   1.000
_cell.length_b   1.000
_cell.length_c   1.000
_cell.angle_alpha   90.00
_cell.angle_beta   90.00
_cell.angle_gamma   90.00
#
_symmetry.space_group_name_H-M   'P 1'
#
loop_
_entity.id
_entity.type
_entity.pdbx_description
1 polymer ?
#
loop_
_entity_poly.entity_id
_entity_poly.type
_entity_poly.pdbx_seq_one_letter_code
_entity_poly.pdbx_strand_id
1 'polypeptide(L)'
;IRLGNDLNTSFYEIEIPLVVSPNLPNPTDADADRVWPTENRLEFPLAALQQMKNLALSTENSGDLIEEANGIKYAAPGVIEANEDYRFGIKGNPSFGNVRVIMIGLRNSKDNTGNLCGEVWFNELRMSELENKGGWAAVANLDANVADFANVSATGKVSTIGFGSIEQGPNQRSLEDTKQYDVVTNVNLGQLLPKKWGIQLPFNYGIGEEIITPKYDPEFDDIELQERLDATEDPERRDAIEEQAINYTKRQSINFIGVRKNRNSENQRKPMPYDIENFTFSYSYNQEDHHDFEIEESLDQNVRVGGTYEYTIQQKPIEPFKKNDSLFNGKYWQFLKDLNFNLLPSSIAVSSNITRQYNEQKFRELETLGAGTIGLPTLYQRNFLFDWQYTINYNLTESLRFNFNAANNRIVNNYIQDGIVDNSIGVWDGFFDVGDPNQHFQSLQLNYDLPFAKFPFLRWIRATYSYQGDYQWQDGSDLFSNVPITDENGDVTFYNLGNSVQNASTHRINSTLDMNTFYRYVGLTKIKANSNRGGGRGGRGGRGGNEGEGGPGGKGGGGEKGSEKSGSSLTSGGRGGAGGRGGAGG
;
A
#
# COMPACT_ATOMS: atom_id res chain seq x y z
N ILE A 1 -28.32 -11.81 41.37
CA ILE A 1 -27.47 -10.81 40.73
C ILE A 1 -27.87 -10.69 39.26
N ARG A 2 -27.95 -9.45 38.75
CA ARG A 2 -28.09 -9.17 37.31
C ARG A 2 -26.86 -8.41 36.82
N LEU A 3 -26.35 -8.79 35.65
CA LEU A 3 -25.25 -8.09 34.98
C LEU A 3 -25.58 -7.96 33.49
N GLY A 4 -25.38 -6.81 32.93
CA GLY A 4 -25.65 -6.62 31.53
C GLY A 4 -25.58 -5.18 31.03
N ASN A 5 -26.13 -4.97 29.86
CA ASN A 5 -26.17 -3.65 29.24
C ASN A 5 -27.20 -2.74 29.91
N ASP A 6 -28.30 -3.33 30.38
CA ASP A 6 -29.37 -2.69 31.18
C ASP A 6 -30.03 -3.71 32.12
N LEU A 7 -30.97 -3.27 32.96
CA LEU A 7 -31.65 -4.13 33.93
C LEU A 7 -33.02 -4.66 33.47
N ASN A 8 -33.47 -4.27 32.29
CA ASN A 8 -34.83 -4.54 31.81
C ASN A 8 -34.90 -5.42 30.57
N THR A 9 -34.00 -5.19 29.62
CA THR A 9 -34.07 -5.78 28.29
C THR A 9 -32.89 -6.70 27.95
N SER A 10 -31.66 -6.44 28.49
CA SER A 10 -30.45 -7.17 28.10
C SER A 10 -29.54 -7.40 29.32
N PHE A 11 -29.69 -8.56 29.96
CA PHE A 11 -28.93 -8.93 31.17
C PHE A 11 -28.86 -10.44 31.38
N TYR A 12 -27.83 -10.87 32.10
CA TYR A 12 -27.75 -12.18 32.75
C TYR A 12 -28.29 -12.07 34.18
N GLU A 13 -28.96 -13.09 34.64
CA GLU A 13 -29.46 -13.21 36.02
C GLU A 13 -28.97 -14.51 36.67
N ILE A 14 -28.42 -14.41 37.87
CA ILE A 14 -28.01 -15.55 38.66
C ILE A 14 -28.75 -15.48 39.99
N GLU A 15 -29.50 -16.54 40.34
CA GLU A 15 -30.23 -16.68 41.59
C GLU A 15 -29.65 -17.82 42.42
N ILE A 16 -29.49 -17.58 43.73
CA ILE A 16 -29.14 -18.60 44.73
C ILE A 16 -30.14 -18.62 45.86
N PRO A 17 -30.47 -19.80 46.45
CA PRO A 17 -31.23 -19.87 47.66
C PRO A 17 -30.40 -19.35 48.82
N LEU A 18 -30.99 -18.54 49.71
CA LEU A 18 -30.31 -17.99 50.87
C LEU A 18 -30.71 -18.70 52.13
N VAL A 19 -29.74 -19.03 52.97
CA VAL A 19 -29.90 -19.55 54.34
C VAL A 19 -29.88 -18.38 55.31
N VAL A 20 -30.88 -18.30 56.18
CA VAL A 20 -31.00 -17.20 57.17
C VAL A 20 -30.00 -17.43 58.29
N SER A 21 -29.17 -16.42 58.58
CA SER A 21 -28.26 -16.45 59.71
C SER A 21 -29.01 -16.42 61.03
N PRO A 22 -28.64 -17.24 62.05
CA PRO A 22 -29.28 -17.22 63.36
C PRO A 22 -29.01 -15.89 64.11
N ASN A 23 -29.93 -15.42 64.84
CA ASN A 23 -29.77 -14.27 65.74
C ASN A 23 -28.88 -14.66 66.92
N LEU A 24 -27.60 -14.23 66.89
CA LEU A 24 -26.65 -14.47 67.98
C LEU A 24 -26.39 -13.18 68.72
N PRO A 25 -26.75 -13.10 70.01
CA PRO A 25 -26.67 -11.84 70.76
C PRO A 25 -25.24 -11.37 71.07
N ASN A 26 -24.26 -12.27 71.06
CA ASN A 26 -22.82 -11.95 71.22
C ASN A 26 -21.97 -12.92 70.39
N PRO A 27 -21.90 -12.77 69.12
CA PRO A 27 -21.13 -13.68 68.25
C PRO A 27 -19.61 -13.54 68.53
N THR A 28 -18.93 -14.68 68.51
CA THR A 28 -17.49 -14.81 68.65
C THR A 28 -16.88 -15.23 67.28
N ASP A 29 -15.58 -15.21 67.17
CA ASP A 29 -14.89 -15.68 65.93
C ASP A 29 -15.23 -17.14 65.60
N ALA A 30 -15.57 -17.96 66.63
CA ALA A 30 -16.03 -19.34 66.45
C ALA A 30 -17.42 -19.45 65.79
N ASP A 31 -18.19 -18.39 65.82
CA ASP A 31 -19.53 -18.32 65.21
C ASP A 31 -19.49 -17.75 63.78
N ALA A 32 -18.33 -17.45 63.23
CA ALA A 32 -18.20 -16.78 61.94
C ALA A 32 -18.98 -17.49 60.82
N ASP A 33 -18.85 -18.81 60.69
CA ASP A 33 -19.56 -19.61 59.69
C ASP A 33 -21.09 -19.66 59.91
N ARG A 34 -21.57 -19.43 61.16
CA ARG A 34 -23.01 -19.36 61.46
C ARG A 34 -23.60 -17.99 61.17
N VAL A 35 -22.82 -16.92 61.39
CA VAL A 35 -23.19 -15.54 61.06
C VAL A 35 -23.12 -15.32 59.56
N TRP A 36 -22.16 -15.95 58.92
CA TRP A 36 -21.89 -15.87 57.48
C TRP A 36 -21.90 -17.28 56.86
N PRO A 37 -23.07 -17.89 56.65
CA PRO A 37 -23.20 -19.24 56.13
C PRO A 37 -22.50 -19.39 54.77
N THR A 38 -21.71 -20.46 54.60
CA THR A 38 -20.98 -20.73 53.37
C THR A 38 -21.92 -20.98 52.19
N GLU A 39 -23.13 -21.45 52.44
CA GLU A 39 -24.20 -21.64 51.46
C GLU A 39 -24.64 -20.32 50.78
N ASN A 40 -24.46 -19.18 51.47
CA ASN A 40 -24.77 -17.86 50.93
C ASN A 40 -23.62 -17.29 50.05
N ARG A 41 -22.52 -18.02 49.90
CA ARG A 41 -21.43 -17.64 49.03
C ARG A 41 -21.81 -17.94 47.58
N LEU A 42 -21.98 -16.87 46.78
CA LEU A 42 -22.20 -16.99 45.36
C LEU A 42 -20.83 -17.05 44.65
N GLU A 43 -20.50 -18.19 44.06
CA GLU A 43 -19.27 -18.41 43.29
C GLU A 43 -19.62 -19.24 42.06
N PHE A 44 -19.35 -18.71 40.87
CA PHE A 44 -19.62 -19.39 39.62
C PHE A 44 -18.55 -19.04 38.56
N PRO A 45 -18.24 -19.96 37.65
CA PRO A 45 -17.35 -19.68 36.53
C PRO A 45 -18.07 -18.78 35.50
N LEU A 46 -17.38 -17.82 34.90
CA LEU A 46 -17.94 -16.98 33.82
C LEU A 46 -18.37 -17.81 32.59
N ALA A 47 -17.72 -18.96 32.36
CA ALA A 47 -18.12 -19.91 31.34
C ALA A 47 -19.58 -20.38 31.47
N ALA A 48 -20.14 -20.44 32.69
CA ALA A 48 -21.56 -20.76 32.90
C ALA A 48 -22.51 -19.75 32.24
N LEU A 49 -22.13 -18.50 32.17
CA LEU A 49 -22.91 -17.47 31.48
C LEU A 49 -22.73 -17.53 29.97
N GLN A 50 -21.54 -17.93 29.47
CA GLN A 50 -21.33 -18.22 28.05
C GLN A 50 -22.17 -19.41 27.58
N GLN A 51 -22.17 -20.51 28.39
CA GLN A 51 -23.06 -21.66 28.14
C GLN A 51 -24.53 -21.25 28.11
N MET A 52 -24.97 -20.38 29.08
CA MET A 52 -26.33 -19.86 29.10
C MET A 52 -26.69 -19.09 27.82
N LYS A 53 -25.77 -18.29 27.30
CA LYS A 53 -25.97 -17.55 26.05
C LYS A 53 -26.02 -18.47 24.85
N ASN A 54 -25.06 -19.41 24.72
CA ASN A 54 -25.08 -20.42 23.68
C ASN A 54 -26.39 -21.21 23.63
N LEU A 55 -26.88 -21.61 24.81
CA LEU A 55 -28.17 -22.28 24.94
C LEU A 55 -29.34 -21.38 24.47
N ALA A 56 -29.31 -20.10 24.79
CA ALA A 56 -30.35 -19.14 24.38
C ALA A 56 -30.34 -18.84 22.88
N LEU A 57 -29.18 -18.94 22.22
CA LEU A 57 -28.98 -18.75 20.77
C LEU A 57 -29.27 -20.02 19.95
N SER A 58 -29.22 -21.20 20.58
CA SER A 58 -29.56 -22.47 19.94
C SER A 58 -31.05 -22.54 19.68
N THR A 59 -31.43 -22.83 18.45
CA THR A 59 -32.84 -22.98 18.05
C THR A 59 -33.41 -24.38 18.33
N GLU A 60 -32.56 -25.33 18.69
CA GLU A 60 -32.93 -26.75 18.80
C GLU A 60 -33.30 -27.18 20.22
N ASN A 61 -32.96 -26.40 21.25
CA ASN A 61 -33.10 -26.78 22.65
C ASN A 61 -34.39 -26.27 23.28
N SER A 62 -35.54 -26.68 22.78
CA SER A 62 -36.84 -26.26 23.35
C SER A 62 -37.17 -26.83 24.77
N GLY A 63 -36.38 -27.79 25.26
CA GLY A 63 -36.56 -28.41 26.58
C GLY A 63 -35.61 -27.92 27.66
N ASP A 64 -34.48 -27.38 27.29
CA ASP A 64 -33.42 -26.98 28.23
C ASP A 64 -33.56 -25.55 28.74
N LEU A 65 -34.51 -24.78 28.19
CA LEU A 65 -34.84 -23.42 28.60
C LEU A 65 -36.28 -23.33 29.13
N ILE A 66 -36.43 -22.69 30.26
CA ILE A 66 -37.72 -22.38 30.92
C ILE A 66 -37.93 -20.88 30.84
N GLU A 67 -38.87 -20.41 30.04
CA GLU A 67 -39.21 -18.99 29.95
C GLU A 67 -40.27 -18.63 31.01
N GLU A 68 -39.95 -17.60 31.80
CA GLU A 68 -40.91 -17.02 32.76
C GLU A 68 -41.72 -15.87 32.14
N ALA A 69 -42.86 -15.52 32.75
CA ALA A 69 -43.78 -14.49 32.27
C ALA A 69 -43.12 -13.09 32.14
N ASN A 70 -41.99 -12.86 32.80
CA ASN A 70 -41.18 -11.62 32.69
C ASN A 70 -40.25 -11.60 31.48
N GLY A 71 -40.26 -12.68 30.66
CA GLY A 71 -39.42 -12.83 29.46
C GLY A 71 -37.96 -13.19 29.74
N ILE A 72 -37.65 -13.66 30.96
CA ILE A 72 -36.35 -14.21 31.32
C ILE A 72 -36.39 -15.71 31.02
N LYS A 73 -35.38 -16.19 30.26
CA LYS A 73 -35.19 -17.61 29.98
C LYS A 73 -34.19 -18.17 30.98
N TYR A 74 -34.56 -19.18 31.73
CA TYR A 74 -33.71 -19.88 32.68
C TYR A 74 -33.29 -21.23 32.15
N ALA A 75 -32.05 -21.63 32.39
CA ALA A 75 -31.60 -22.99 32.11
C ALA A 75 -32.34 -24.00 33.02
N ALA A 76 -32.68 -25.16 32.43
CA ALA A 76 -33.21 -26.28 33.22
C ALA A 76 -32.11 -26.81 34.18
N PRO A 77 -32.51 -27.39 35.33
CA PRO A 77 -31.56 -27.91 36.32
C PRO A 77 -30.57 -28.92 35.68
N GLY A 78 -29.30 -28.74 35.94
CA GLY A 78 -28.23 -29.63 35.48
C GLY A 78 -27.76 -29.41 34.01
N VAL A 79 -28.31 -28.41 33.30
CA VAL A 79 -27.88 -28.08 31.92
C VAL A 79 -26.63 -27.22 31.92
N ILE A 80 -26.50 -26.31 32.89
CA ILE A 80 -25.28 -25.48 33.02
C ILE A 80 -24.32 -26.16 34.01
N GLU A 81 -23.07 -26.24 33.63
CA GLU A 81 -22.00 -26.80 34.47
C GLU A 81 -21.61 -25.84 35.60
N ALA A 82 -22.43 -25.80 36.63
CA ALA A 82 -22.23 -25.00 37.83
C ALA A 82 -22.88 -25.68 39.03
N ASN A 83 -22.94 -25.00 40.19
CA ASN A 83 -23.64 -25.51 41.36
C ASN A 83 -25.14 -25.74 41.05
N GLU A 84 -25.64 -26.95 41.31
CA GLU A 84 -27.02 -27.37 41.00
C GLU A 84 -28.10 -26.51 41.68
N ASP A 85 -27.76 -25.84 42.78
CA ASP A 85 -28.66 -24.93 43.50
C ASP A 85 -28.80 -23.56 42.84
N TYR A 86 -27.93 -23.25 41.82
CA TYR A 86 -27.95 -21.97 41.14
C TYR A 86 -28.91 -22.00 39.95
N ARG A 87 -29.64 -20.91 39.77
CA ARG A 87 -30.44 -20.70 38.55
C ARG A 87 -29.79 -19.62 37.70
N PHE A 88 -29.46 -19.99 36.47
CA PHE A 88 -28.94 -19.08 35.48
C PHE A 88 -30.03 -18.67 34.52
N GLY A 89 -30.17 -17.37 34.30
CA GLY A 89 -31.17 -16.80 33.42
C GLY A 89 -30.56 -15.76 32.48
N ILE A 90 -31.17 -15.59 31.33
CA ILE A 90 -30.80 -14.59 30.34
C ILE A 90 -32.05 -13.87 29.83
N LYS A 91 -31.93 -12.59 29.56
CA LYS A 91 -32.91 -11.81 28.83
C LYS A 91 -32.24 -10.97 27.78
N GLY A 92 -32.79 -10.96 26.54
CA GLY A 92 -32.18 -10.28 25.40
C GLY A 92 -30.85 -10.89 24.99
N ASN A 93 -29.94 -10.05 24.55
CA ASN A 93 -28.58 -10.42 24.13
C ASN A 93 -27.54 -9.60 24.92
N PRO A 94 -27.27 -9.92 26.20
CA PRO A 94 -26.23 -9.24 26.96
C PRO A 94 -24.85 -9.64 26.50
N SER A 95 -23.84 -8.74 26.68
CA SER A 95 -22.44 -9.01 26.41
C SER A 95 -21.58 -8.69 27.63
N PHE A 96 -20.63 -9.58 27.94
CA PHE A 96 -19.63 -9.33 28.98
C PHE A 96 -18.63 -8.24 28.61
N GLY A 97 -18.38 -8.04 27.33
CA GLY A 97 -17.51 -6.96 26.82
C GLY A 97 -18.10 -5.56 27.12
N ASN A 98 -19.43 -5.49 27.42
CA ASN A 98 -20.16 -4.24 27.60
C ASN A 98 -21.10 -4.26 28.81
N VAL A 99 -20.64 -4.80 29.95
CA VAL A 99 -21.41 -4.73 31.21
C VAL A 99 -21.42 -3.29 31.71
N ARG A 100 -22.61 -2.66 31.68
CA ARG A 100 -22.82 -1.27 32.13
C ARG A 100 -23.44 -1.19 33.51
N VAL A 101 -24.19 -2.21 33.87
CA VAL A 101 -24.97 -2.22 35.12
C VAL A 101 -24.85 -3.58 35.80
N ILE A 102 -24.61 -3.54 37.12
CA ILE A 102 -24.69 -4.68 38.02
C ILE A 102 -25.74 -4.36 39.08
N MET A 103 -26.69 -5.26 39.26
CA MET A 103 -27.70 -5.16 40.31
C MET A 103 -27.60 -6.38 41.22
N ILE A 104 -27.60 -6.13 42.52
CA ILE A 104 -27.76 -7.15 43.56
C ILE A 104 -29.10 -6.94 44.24
N GLY A 105 -29.89 -7.97 44.39
CA GLY A 105 -31.20 -7.86 44.92
C GLY A 105 -31.66 -9.14 45.65
N LEU A 106 -32.78 -9.06 46.30
CA LEU A 106 -33.46 -10.17 46.94
C LEU A 106 -34.79 -10.45 46.25
N ARG A 107 -35.09 -11.70 46.11
CA ARG A 107 -36.36 -12.18 45.61
C ARG A 107 -37.03 -13.03 46.66
N ASN A 108 -38.28 -12.70 47.03
CA ASN A 108 -39.07 -13.57 47.88
C ASN A 108 -39.48 -14.83 47.10
N SER A 109 -39.42 -15.99 47.76
CA SER A 109 -39.86 -17.25 47.13
C SER A 109 -41.33 -17.16 46.70
N LYS A 110 -41.65 -17.73 45.53
CA LYS A 110 -43.04 -17.80 45.03
C LYS A 110 -43.97 -18.58 45.97
N ASP A 111 -43.41 -19.48 46.74
CA ASP A 111 -44.14 -20.32 47.70
C ASP A 111 -44.42 -19.60 49.02
N ASN A 112 -43.78 -18.46 49.25
CA ASN A 112 -43.98 -17.68 50.46
C ASN A 112 -44.94 -16.49 50.21
N THR A 113 -46.16 -16.58 50.69
CA THR A 113 -47.21 -15.55 50.58
C THR A 113 -47.09 -14.43 51.60
N GLY A 114 -46.19 -14.55 52.58
CA GLY A 114 -45.98 -13.57 53.65
C GLY A 114 -44.98 -12.48 53.28
N ASN A 115 -45.12 -11.33 53.94
CA ASN A 115 -44.11 -10.29 53.89
C ASN A 115 -42.86 -10.75 54.65
N LEU A 116 -41.69 -10.70 53.96
CA LEU A 116 -40.41 -10.94 54.60
C LEU A 116 -39.86 -9.61 55.15
N CYS A 117 -39.60 -9.55 56.45
CA CYS A 117 -38.87 -8.44 57.06
C CYS A 117 -37.51 -8.96 57.50
N GLY A 118 -36.45 -8.35 56.99
CA GLY A 118 -35.08 -8.76 57.30
C GLY A 118 -34.06 -7.70 56.87
N GLU A 119 -32.86 -7.92 57.28
CA GLU A 119 -31.67 -7.13 56.88
C GLU A 119 -30.72 -8.04 56.13
N VAL A 120 -30.13 -7.56 55.04
CA VAL A 120 -29.19 -8.32 54.23
C VAL A 120 -27.91 -7.54 54.06
N TRP A 121 -26.81 -8.21 54.29
CA TRP A 121 -25.49 -7.64 54.17
C TRP A 121 -24.81 -8.28 52.97
N PHE A 122 -24.28 -7.43 52.09
CA PHE A 122 -23.46 -7.84 50.96
C PHE A 122 -21.99 -7.56 51.29
N ASN A 123 -21.14 -8.56 51.08
CA ASN A 123 -19.70 -8.43 51.19
C ASN A 123 -19.12 -8.54 49.79
N GLU A 124 -18.01 -8.05 49.56
CA GLU A 124 -17.07 -8.17 48.45
C GLU A 124 -17.57 -8.90 47.18
N LEU A 125 -17.66 -8.14 46.06
CA LEU A 125 -17.81 -8.69 44.71
C LEU A 125 -16.46 -8.60 44.00
N ARG A 126 -15.90 -9.74 43.62
CA ARG A 126 -14.59 -9.80 42.96
C ARG A 126 -14.53 -10.88 41.88
N MET A 127 -13.69 -10.66 40.89
CA MET A 127 -13.26 -11.70 39.98
C MET A 127 -12.01 -12.39 40.57
N SER A 128 -11.97 -13.70 40.52
CA SER A 128 -10.84 -14.52 40.90
C SER A 128 -10.43 -15.39 39.71
N GLU A 129 -9.25 -15.99 39.79
CA GLU A 129 -8.73 -16.92 38.75
C GLU A 129 -8.69 -16.30 37.34
N LEU A 130 -8.19 -15.07 37.27
CA LEU A 130 -8.01 -14.42 35.99
C LEU A 130 -7.17 -15.29 35.06
N GLU A 131 -7.68 -15.60 33.87
CA GLU A 131 -6.96 -16.39 32.87
C GLU A 131 -5.67 -15.67 32.46
N ASN A 132 -4.55 -16.31 32.72
CA ASN A 132 -3.22 -15.79 32.40
C ASN A 132 -2.42 -16.81 31.56
N LYS A 133 -3.08 -17.43 30.58
CA LYS A 133 -2.41 -18.32 29.64
C LYS A 133 -1.49 -17.48 28.75
N GLY A 134 -0.23 -17.87 28.66
CA GLY A 134 0.72 -17.27 27.73
C GLY A 134 0.62 -17.94 26.36
N GLY A 135 0.81 -17.14 25.31
CA GLY A 135 0.96 -17.64 23.96
C GLY A 135 2.42 -17.76 23.54
N TRP A 136 2.63 -18.24 22.34
CA TRP A 136 3.94 -18.31 21.71
C TRP A 136 3.87 -17.79 20.28
N ALA A 137 5.01 -17.34 19.75
CA ALA A 137 5.13 -16.98 18.36
C ALA A 137 6.43 -17.53 17.78
N ALA A 138 6.41 -17.83 16.50
CA ALA A 138 7.57 -18.25 15.75
C ALA A 138 7.60 -17.57 14.40
N VAL A 139 8.82 -17.23 13.95
CA VAL A 139 9.08 -16.74 12.59
C VAL A 139 10.19 -17.59 12.00
N ALA A 140 9.96 -18.09 10.80
CA ALA A 140 10.95 -18.82 10.03
C ALA A 140 11.20 -18.08 8.72
N ASN A 141 12.47 -17.85 8.40
CA ASN A 141 12.89 -17.25 7.14
C ASN A 141 13.82 -18.20 6.41
N LEU A 142 13.59 -18.37 5.12
CA LEU A 142 14.42 -19.14 4.21
C LEU A 142 14.78 -18.27 3.02
N ASP A 143 16.08 -18.02 2.84
CA ASP A 143 16.60 -17.37 1.65
C ASP A 143 17.54 -18.32 0.93
N ALA A 144 17.18 -18.72 -0.28
CA ALA A 144 17.95 -19.63 -1.11
C ALA A 144 18.36 -18.93 -2.41
N ASN A 145 19.65 -18.91 -2.67
CA ASN A 145 20.23 -18.41 -3.90
C ASN A 145 20.76 -19.59 -4.73
N VAL A 146 20.21 -19.77 -5.91
CA VAL A 146 20.63 -20.80 -6.87
C VAL A 146 21.47 -20.13 -7.97
N ALA A 147 22.69 -19.77 -7.60
CA ALA A 147 23.64 -19.07 -8.45
C ALA A 147 22.98 -17.85 -9.18
N ASP A 148 23.20 -17.72 -10.48
CA ASP A 148 22.62 -16.65 -11.29
C ASP A 148 21.20 -16.96 -11.79
N PHE A 149 20.66 -18.14 -11.45
CA PHE A 149 19.41 -18.65 -12.00
C PHE A 149 18.19 -18.21 -11.22
N ALA A 150 18.19 -18.41 -9.89
CA ALA A 150 17.02 -18.14 -9.08
C ALA A 150 17.36 -17.68 -7.66
N ASN A 151 16.52 -16.81 -7.12
CA ASN A 151 16.46 -16.48 -5.70
C ASN A 151 15.06 -16.79 -5.20
N VAL A 152 14.99 -17.56 -4.11
CA VAL A 152 13.73 -17.91 -3.42
C VAL A 152 13.81 -17.39 -2.01
N SER A 153 12.85 -16.59 -1.61
CA SER A 153 12.67 -16.12 -0.25
C SER A 153 11.33 -16.60 0.27
N ALA A 154 11.33 -17.28 1.40
CA ALA A 154 10.13 -17.74 2.05
C ALA A 154 10.12 -17.31 3.51
N THR A 155 9.02 -16.75 3.96
CA THR A 155 8.80 -16.35 5.36
C THR A 155 7.55 -17.03 5.87
N GLY A 156 7.64 -17.65 7.04
CA GLY A 156 6.50 -18.18 7.78
C GLY A 156 6.43 -17.53 9.14
N LYS A 157 5.23 -17.14 9.56
CA LYS A 157 4.94 -16.55 10.86
C LYS A 157 3.75 -17.24 11.48
N VAL A 158 3.88 -17.61 12.74
CA VAL A 158 2.78 -18.12 13.56
C VAL A 158 2.78 -17.37 14.89
N SER A 159 1.63 -16.93 15.33
CA SER A 159 1.43 -16.30 16.65
C SER A 159 0.16 -16.87 17.24
N THR A 160 0.17 -17.20 18.52
CA THR A 160 -0.99 -17.79 19.19
C THR A 160 -1.61 -16.82 20.21
N ILE A 161 -2.88 -17.05 20.51
CA ILE A 161 -3.61 -16.37 21.56
C ILE A 161 -2.80 -16.31 22.86
N GLY A 162 -2.77 -15.17 23.53
CA GLY A 162 -2.00 -14.94 24.75
C GLY A 162 -0.55 -14.54 24.51
N PHE A 163 -0.08 -14.46 23.25
CA PHE A 163 1.25 -13.96 22.95
C PHE A 163 1.31 -12.44 23.15
N GLY A 164 2.37 -11.99 23.79
CA GLY A 164 2.60 -10.56 24.04
C GLY A 164 3.94 -10.33 24.74
N SER A 165 4.31 -9.07 24.95
CA SER A 165 5.52 -8.74 25.70
C SER A 165 5.36 -9.03 27.18
N ILE A 166 6.48 -9.19 27.89
CA ILE A 166 6.50 -9.48 29.36
C ILE A 166 5.83 -8.35 30.15
N GLU A 167 5.86 -7.13 29.62
CA GLU A 167 5.29 -5.95 30.27
C GLU A 167 3.76 -5.81 30.08
N GLN A 168 3.19 -6.57 29.14
CA GLN A 168 1.76 -6.54 28.85
C GLN A 168 0.98 -7.40 29.85
N GLY A 169 -0.08 -6.80 30.41
CA GLY A 169 -1.04 -7.55 31.21
C GLY A 169 -1.83 -8.58 30.38
N PRO A 170 -2.50 -9.55 31.01
CA PRO A 170 -3.23 -10.61 30.30
C PRO A 170 -4.24 -10.09 29.26
N ASN A 171 -4.92 -9.00 29.57
CA ASN A 171 -5.92 -8.34 28.70
C ASN A 171 -5.34 -7.44 27.61
N GLN A 172 -4.01 -7.32 27.53
CA GLN A 172 -3.31 -6.58 26.47
C GLN A 172 -2.59 -7.50 25.47
N ARG A 173 -2.61 -8.81 25.74
CA ARG A 173 -2.00 -9.83 24.88
C ARG A 173 -2.89 -10.12 23.68
N SER A 174 -2.34 -10.77 22.66
CA SER A 174 -3.09 -11.15 21.47
C SER A 174 -4.31 -12.01 21.82
N LEU A 175 -5.44 -11.63 21.28
CA LEU A 175 -6.70 -12.41 21.32
C LEU A 175 -6.96 -13.12 19.98
N GLU A 176 -5.92 -13.30 19.17
CA GLU A 176 -5.99 -13.87 17.83
C GLU A 176 -4.87 -14.88 17.61
N ASP A 177 -5.17 -15.95 16.91
CA ASP A 177 -4.20 -16.85 16.30
C ASP A 177 -3.90 -16.38 14.89
N THR A 178 -2.63 -16.09 14.59
CA THR A 178 -2.20 -15.66 13.26
C THR A 178 -1.32 -16.75 12.64
N LYS A 179 -1.65 -17.11 11.40
CA LYS A 179 -0.80 -17.97 10.55
C LYS A 179 -0.58 -17.27 9.24
N GLN A 180 0.68 -17.03 8.89
CA GLN A 180 1.03 -16.31 7.66
C GLN A 180 2.21 -17.00 7.00
N TYR A 181 2.16 -17.10 5.68
CA TYR A 181 3.34 -17.42 4.89
C TYR A 181 3.40 -16.55 3.64
N ASP A 182 4.62 -16.23 3.24
CA ASP A 182 4.93 -15.50 2.00
C ASP A 182 6.10 -16.21 1.31
N VAL A 183 5.92 -16.51 0.03
CA VAL A 183 6.96 -17.10 -0.81
C VAL A 183 7.14 -16.24 -2.04
N VAL A 184 8.35 -15.73 -2.23
CA VAL A 184 8.71 -14.92 -3.40
C VAL A 184 9.86 -15.60 -4.13
N THR A 185 9.67 -15.82 -5.41
CA THR A 185 10.65 -16.46 -6.28
C THR A 185 11.01 -15.54 -7.43
N ASN A 186 12.30 -15.22 -7.57
CA ASN A 186 12.85 -14.49 -8.70
C ASN A 186 13.68 -15.45 -9.54
N VAL A 187 13.29 -15.69 -10.77
CA VAL A 187 13.94 -16.63 -11.69
C VAL A 187 14.40 -15.92 -12.95
N ASN A 188 15.64 -16.09 -13.32
CA ASN A 188 16.14 -15.62 -14.60
C ASN A 188 16.00 -16.72 -15.66
N LEU A 189 14.79 -16.85 -16.22
CA LEU A 189 14.50 -17.87 -17.24
C LEU A 189 15.37 -17.74 -18.49
N GLY A 190 15.94 -16.56 -18.72
CA GLY A 190 16.91 -16.34 -19.80
C GLY A 190 18.15 -17.20 -19.72
N GLN A 191 18.52 -17.68 -18.53
CA GLN A 191 19.66 -18.61 -18.36
C GLN A 191 19.42 -20.00 -18.94
N LEU A 192 18.15 -20.40 -19.09
CA LEU A 192 17.79 -21.66 -19.74
C LEU A 192 17.88 -21.59 -21.27
N LEU A 193 18.02 -20.39 -21.82
CA LEU A 193 18.12 -20.15 -23.26
C LEU A 193 19.59 -20.10 -23.71
N PRO A 194 19.89 -20.43 -24.97
CA PRO A 194 21.24 -20.33 -25.49
C PRO A 194 21.80 -18.93 -25.31
N LYS A 195 22.95 -18.77 -24.67
CA LYS A 195 23.60 -17.48 -24.39
C LYS A 195 23.78 -16.61 -25.62
N LYS A 196 23.93 -17.23 -26.83
CA LYS A 196 24.01 -16.54 -28.10
C LYS A 196 22.77 -15.74 -28.48
N TRP A 197 21.61 -16.08 -27.92
CA TRP A 197 20.35 -15.35 -28.16
C TRP A 197 20.30 -14.01 -27.42
N GLY A 198 21.01 -13.90 -26.29
CA GLY A 198 21.08 -12.66 -25.51
C GLY A 198 19.73 -12.28 -24.86
N ILE A 199 18.81 -13.24 -24.69
CA ILE A 199 17.48 -12.97 -24.14
C ILE A 199 17.58 -12.85 -22.62
N GLN A 200 17.09 -11.74 -22.09
CA GLN A 200 16.80 -11.54 -20.67
C GLN A 200 15.31 -11.77 -20.45
N LEU A 201 14.98 -12.74 -19.59
CA LEU A 201 13.61 -13.12 -19.27
C LEU A 201 13.50 -13.27 -17.74
N PRO A 202 13.47 -12.14 -17.00
CA PRO A 202 13.26 -12.18 -15.56
C PRO A 202 11.81 -12.53 -15.28
N PHE A 203 11.61 -13.49 -14.38
CA PHE A 203 10.32 -13.96 -13.91
C PHE A 203 10.28 -13.82 -12.39
N ASN A 204 9.24 -13.21 -11.87
CA ASN A 204 8.96 -13.13 -10.46
C ASN A 204 7.58 -13.74 -10.21
N TYR A 205 7.53 -14.63 -9.22
CA TYR A 205 6.29 -15.22 -8.71
C TYR A 205 6.24 -15.04 -7.20
N GLY A 206 5.12 -14.52 -6.71
CA GLY A 206 4.85 -14.37 -5.29
C GLY A 206 3.53 -15.01 -4.93
N ILE A 207 3.47 -15.69 -3.81
CA ILE A 207 2.26 -16.19 -3.19
C ILE A 207 2.37 -16.02 -1.69
N GLY A 208 1.31 -15.54 -1.05
CA GLY A 208 1.21 -15.42 0.39
C GLY A 208 -0.21 -15.63 0.85
N GLU A 209 -0.36 -16.21 2.01
CA GLU A 209 -1.64 -16.36 2.69
C GLU A 209 -1.49 -15.95 4.16
N GLU A 210 -2.50 -15.27 4.66
CA GLU A 210 -2.62 -14.86 6.05
C GLU A 210 -3.99 -15.28 6.57
N ILE A 211 -4.00 -16.00 7.67
CA ILE A 211 -5.19 -16.48 8.36
C ILE A 211 -5.13 -15.98 9.79
N ILE A 212 -6.13 -15.20 10.19
CA ILE A 212 -6.28 -14.70 11.55
C ILE A 212 -7.58 -15.25 12.11
N THR A 213 -7.46 -16.05 13.15
CA THR A 213 -8.60 -16.66 13.85
C THR A 213 -8.77 -15.98 15.21
N PRO A 214 -9.86 -15.26 15.45
CA PRO A 214 -10.09 -14.60 16.73
C PRO A 214 -10.41 -15.59 17.84
N LYS A 215 -10.07 -15.25 19.08
CA LYS A 215 -10.44 -16.03 20.28
C LYS A 215 -11.95 -16.02 20.50
N TYR A 216 -12.55 -14.84 20.36
CA TYR A 216 -13.97 -14.62 20.57
C TYR A 216 -14.69 -14.48 19.23
N ASP A 217 -15.95 -14.92 19.22
CA ASP A 217 -16.80 -14.76 18.06
C ASP A 217 -17.02 -13.27 17.74
N PRO A 218 -16.81 -12.82 16.50
CA PRO A 218 -16.98 -11.41 16.13
C PRO A 218 -18.42 -10.89 16.26
N GLU A 219 -19.42 -11.76 16.15
CA GLU A 219 -20.84 -11.42 16.36
C GLU A 219 -21.18 -11.34 17.85
N PHE A 220 -20.54 -12.21 18.66
CA PHE A 220 -20.77 -12.32 20.11
C PHE A 220 -19.42 -12.25 20.85
N ASP A 221 -18.99 -11.05 21.14
CA ASP A 221 -17.66 -10.73 21.72
C ASP A 221 -17.40 -11.32 23.12
N ASP A 222 -18.38 -11.97 23.73
CA ASP A 222 -18.31 -12.65 25.02
C ASP A 222 -18.36 -14.19 24.92
N ILE A 223 -18.47 -14.75 23.72
CA ILE A 223 -18.43 -16.19 23.47
C ILE A 223 -17.11 -16.55 22.80
N GLU A 224 -16.40 -17.54 23.32
CA GLU A 224 -15.25 -18.09 22.61
C GLU A 224 -15.71 -18.76 21.30
N LEU A 225 -15.04 -18.46 20.18
CA LEU A 225 -15.40 -19.00 18.87
C LEU A 225 -15.47 -20.53 18.89
N GLN A 226 -14.51 -21.19 19.56
CA GLN A 226 -14.49 -22.64 19.65
C GLN A 226 -15.73 -23.19 20.39
N GLU A 227 -16.14 -22.54 21.48
CA GLU A 227 -17.36 -22.96 22.21
C GLU A 227 -18.62 -22.81 21.38
N ARG A 228 -18.70 -21.75 20.54
CA ARG A 228 -19.83 -21.58 19.62
C ARG A 228 -19.84 -22.66 18.53
N LEU A 229 -18.66 -22.99 17.97
CA LEU A 229 -18.55 -24.06 16.97
C LEU A 229 -18.90 -25.42 17.56
N ASP A 230 -18.45 -25.72 18.78
CA ASP A 230 -18.73 -26.98 19.48
C ASP A 230 -20.22 -27.12 19.88
N ALA A 231 -20.89 -26.00 20.17
CA ALA A 231 -22.33 -25.95 20.48
C ALA A 231 -23.23 -26.01 19.22
N THR A 232 -22.67 -25.91 18.03
CA THR A 232 -23.42 -25.95 16.75
C THR A 232 -23.38 -27.37 16.18
N GLU A 233 -24.51 -28.08 16.20
CA GLU A 233 -24.61 -29.46 15.73
C GLU A 233 -24.61 -29.58 14.20
N ASP A 234 -25.20 -28.60 13.50
CA ASP A 234 -25.27 -28.56 12.05
C ASP A 234 -23.90 -28.24 11.43
N PRO A 235 -23.31 -29.16 10.65
CA PRO A 235 -22.00 -28.95 10.04
C PRO A 235 -21.96 -27.77 9.06
N GLU A 236 -22.99 -27.56 8.26
CA GLU A 236 -23.04 -26.47 7.27
C GLU A 236 -23.06 -25.10 7.97
N ARG A 237 -23.82 -25.01 9.07
CA ARG A 237 -23.88 -23.79 9.87
C ARG A 237 -22.58 -23.54 10.62
N ARG A 238 -21.94 -24.59 11.12
CA ARG A 238 -20.64 -24.50 11.81
C ARG A 238 -19.56 -23.99 10.86
N ASP A 239 -19.47 -24.55 9.65
CA ASP A 239 -18.51 -24.13 8.64
C ASP A 239 -18.75 -22.66 8.22
N ALA A 240 -20.02 -22.23 8.11
CA ALA A 240 -20.38 -20.84 7.82
C ALA A 240 -19.98 -19.88 8.95
N ILE A 241 -20.15 -20.27 10.22
CA ILE A 241 -19.70 -19.46 11.37
C ILE A 241 -18.17 -19.34 11.38
N GLU A 242 -17.47 -20.44 11.15
CA GLU A 242 -16.00 -20.44 11.10
C GLU A 242 -15.48 -19.54 9.97
N GLU A 243 -16.02 -19.70 8.74
CA GLU A 243 -15.64 -18.89 7.59
C GLU A 243 -15.93 -17.39 7.81
N GLN A 244 -17.06 -17.07 8.47
CA GLN A 244 -17.41 -15.69 8.80
C GLN A 244 -16.49 -15.07 9.84
N ALA A 245 -16.02 -15.87 10.82
CA ALA A 245 -15.21 -15.37 11.92
C ALA A 245 -13.72 -15.17 11.56
N ILE A 246 -13.24 -15.92 10.57
CA ILE A 246 -11.83 -15.88 10.14
C ILE A 246 -11.58 -14.68 9.24
N ASN A 247 -10.50 -13.93 9.52
CA ASN A 247 -9.96 -12.96 8.58
C ASN A 247 -8.91 -13.69 7.71
N TYR A 248 -9.21 -13.80 6.42
CA TYR A 248 -8.38 -14.49 5.44
C TYR A 248 -7.94 -13.54 4.34
N THR A 249 -6.66 -13.56 4.02
CA THR A 249 -6.11 -12.80 2.89
C THR A 249 -5.15 -13.69 2.10
N LYS A 250 -5.38 -13.78 0.80
CA LYS A 250 -4.51 -14.47 -0.15
C LYS A 250 -4.01 -13.51 -1.21
N ARG A 251 -2.69 -13.50 -1.42
CA ARG A 251 -2.03 -12.67 -2.42
C ARG A 251 -1.29 -13.53 -3.43
N GLN A 252 -1.44 -13.20 -4.70
CA GLN A 252 -0.69 -13.81 -5.79
C GLN A 252 -0.11 -12.75 -6.71
N SER A 253 1.12 -12.95 -7.16
CA SER A 253 1.74 -12.07 -8.13
C SER A 253 2.53 -12.87 -9.18
N ILE A 254 2.38 -12.46 -10.45
CA ILE A 254 3.12 -13.03 -11.59
C ILE A 254 3.69 -11.85 -12.39
N ASN A 255 5.01 -11.76 -12.46
CA ASN A 255 5.65 -10.61 -13.08
C ASN A 255 6.76 -11.05 -14.05
N PHE A 256 6.76 -10.45 -15.22
CA PHE A 256 7.84 -10.46 -16.20
C PHE A 256 8.24 -9.02 -16.47
N ILE A 257 9.28 -8.52 -15.82
CA ILE A 257 9.65 -7.11 -15.90
C ILE A 257 10.96 -6.93 -16.65
N GLY A 258 10.91 -6.15 -17.73
CA GLY A 258 12.09 -5.85 -18.51
C GLY A 258 12.57 -6.99 -19.41
N VAL A 259 11.63 -7.74 -19.98
CA VAL A 259 11.93 -8.77 -20.99
C VAL A 259 12.50 -8.11 -22.21
N ARG A 260 13.74 -8.46 -22.55
CA ARG A 260 14.44 -7.87 -23.70
C ARG A 260 15.48 -8.82 -24.26
N LYS A 261 15.87 -8.53 -25.50
CA LYS A 261 17.02 -9.15 -26.12
C LYS A 261 18.21 -8.18 -26.07
N ASN A 262 19.29 -8.59 -25.45
CA ASN A 262 20.54 -7.83 -25.47
C ASN A 262 21.26 -8.03 -26.76
N ARG A 263 21.90 -6.99 -27.25
CA ARG A 263 22.76 -7.08 -28.42
C ARG A 263 24.01 -7.89 -28.10
N ASN A 264 24.27 -8.91 -28.90
CA ASN A 264 25.49 -9.70 -28.78
C ASN A 264 26.68 -8.88 -29.25
N SER A 265 27.73 -8.77 -28.42
CA SER A 265 28.96 -8.04 -28.74
C SER A 265 29.77 -8.66 -29.93
N GLU A 266 29.52 -9.93 -30.22
CA GLU A 266 30.15 -10.61 -31.35
C GLU A 266 29.59 -10.15 -32.72
N ASN A 267 28.37 -9.62 -32.74
CA ASN A 267 27.74 -9.08 -33.93
C ASN A 267 28.12 -7.60 -34.11
N GLN A 268 29.10 -7.33 -34.98
CA GLN A 268 29.51 -5.96 -35.34
C GLN A 268 28.46 -5.21 -36.19
N ARG A 269 27.24 -5.73 -36.32
CA ARG A 269 26.17 -5.09 -37.09
C ARG A 269 25.75 -3.77 -36.43
N LYS A 270 25.64 -2.72 -37.23
CA LYS A 270 25.15 -1.41 -36.76
C LYS A 270 23.72 -1.53 -36.27
N PRO A 271 23.36 -0.82 -35.17
CA PRO A 271 21.98 -0.75 -34.71
C PRO A 271 21.06 -0.22 -35.80
N MET A 272 19.93 -0.92 -35.98
CA MET A 272 18.89 -0.53 -36.94
C MET A 272 17.57 -0.26 -36.19
N PRO A 273 16.71 0.65 -36.70
CA PRO A 273 15.46 0.99 -36.02
C PRO A 273 14.52 -0.20 -35.77
N TYR A 274 14.56 -1.20 -36.65
CA TYR A 274 13.69 -2.39 -36.59
C TYR A 274 14.31 -3.56 -35.80
N ASP A 275 15.45 -3.36 -35.13
CA ASP A 275 16.07 -4.42 -34.33
C ASP A 275 15.24 -4.70 -33.09
N ILE A 276 15.01 -5.99 -32.78
CA ILE A 276 14.23 -6.43 -31.64
C ILE A 276 14.90 -6.04 -30.29
N GLU A 277 16.19 -5.78 -30.33
CA GLU A 277 16.98 -5.29 -29.19
C GLU A 277 16.57 -3.87 -28.72
N ASN A 278 15.80 -3.15 -29.54
CA ASN A 278 15.25 -1.85 -29.18
C ASN A 278 13.96 -1.94 -28.35
N PHE A 279 13.39 -3.14 -28.22
CA PHE A 279 12.13 -3.36 -27.51
C PHE A 279 12.36 -3.97 -26.14
N THR A 280 11.58 -3.51 -25.18
CA THR A 280 11.48 -4.08 -23.84
C THR A 280 10.01 -4.28 -23.51
N PHE A 281 9.66 -5.46 -23.00
CA PHE A 281 8.29 -5.78 -22.59
C PHE A 281 8.21 -6.05 -21.10
N SER A 282 7.09 -5.71 -20.50
CA SER A 282 6.79 -6.00 -19.11
C SER A 282 5.34 -6.46 -19.00
N TYR A 283 5.13 -7.46 -18.14
CA TYR A 283 3.82 -7.98 -17.76
C TYR A 283 3.79 -8.10 -16.24
N SER A 284 2.71 -7.66 -15.63
CA SER A 284 2.48 -7.79 -14.20
C SER A 284 1.02 -8.15 -13.96
N TYR A 285 0.78 -9.17 -13.16
CA TYR A 285 -0.51 -9.57 -12.65
C TYR A 285 -0.42 -9.71 -11.14
N ASN A 286 -1.27 -9.01 -10.41
CA ASN A 286 -1.40 -9.12 -8.97
C ASN A 286 -2.87 -9.34 -8.64
N GLN A 287 -3.13 -10.26 -7.72
CA GLN A 287 -4.45 -10.56 -7.20
C GLN A 287 -4.39 -10.64 -5.68
N GLU A 288 -5.38 -10.07 -5.03
CA GLU A 288 -5.64 -10.22 -3.59
C GLU A 288 -7.10 -10.64 -3.42
N ASP A 289 -7.29 -11.76 -2.74
CA ASP A 289 -8.57 -12.28 -2.29
C ASP A 289 -8.64 -12.09 -0.78
N HIS A 290 -9.71 -11.49 -0.28
CA HIS A 290 -9.89 -11.22 1.14
C HIS A 290 -11.33 -11.42 1.57
N HIS A 291 -11.51 -12.01 2.77
CA HIS A 291 -12.78 -12.01 3.48
C HIS A 291 -12.55 -11.91 5.00
N ASP A 292 -13.52 -11.34 5.68
CA ASP A 292 -13.55 -11.22 7.12
C ASP A 292 -15.00 -11.20 7.64
N PHE A 293 -15.18 -10.79 8.88
CA PHE A 293 -16.49 -10.72 9.48
C PHE A 293 -17.44 -9.74 8.78
N GLU A 294 -16.95 -8.59 8.32
CA GLU A 294 -17.76 -7.56 7.66
C GLU A 294 -17.82 -7.75 6.14
N ILE A 295 -16.75 -8.30 5.56
CA ILE A 295 -16.58 -8.48 4.12
C ILE A 295 -16.77 -9.95 3.78
N GLU A 296 -17.83 -10.26 3.02
CA GLU A 296 -18.11 -11.62 2.55
C GLU A 296 -17.10 -12.03 1.47
N GLU A 297 -16.81 -11.12 0.54
CA GLU A 297 -15.87 -11.35 -0.55
C GLU A 297 -15.27 -10.02 -0.99
N SER A 298 -13.96 -9.99 -1.13
CA SER A 298 -13.22 -8.89 -1.75
C SER A 298 -12.18 -9.45 -2.69
N LEU A 299 -12.25 -9.03 -3.95
CA LEU A 299 -11.32 -9.39 -5.01
C LEU A 299 -10.69 -8.13 -5.57
N ASP A 300 -9.37 -8.00 -5.45
CA ASP A 300 -8.59 -6.95 -6.12
C ASP A 300 -7.69 -7.58 -7.19
N GLN A 301 -7.83 -7.14 -8.43
CA GLN A 301 -7.02 -7.60 -9.55
C GLN A 301 -6.38 -6.42 -10.26
N ASN A 302 -5.07 -6.50 -10.45
CA ASN A 302 -4.30 -5.48 -11.16
C ASN A 302 -3.44 -6.14 -12.23
N VAL A 303 -3.77 -5.87 -13.49
CA VAL A 303 -3.03 -6.35 -14.66
C VAL A 303 -2.39 -5.17 -15.36
N ARG A 304 -1.09 -5.27 -15.63
CA ARG A 304 -0.36 -4.28 -16.40
C ARG A 304 0.49 -4.95 -17.46
N VAL A 305 0.30 -4.52 -18.71
CA VAL A 305 1.14 -4.92 -19.84
C VAL A 305 1.78 -3.67 -20.43
N GLY A 306 3.09 -3.67 -20.56
CA GLY A 306 3.81 -2.53 -21.08
C GLY A 306 4.84 -2.91 -22.14
N GLY A 307 4.99 -2.05 -23.13
CA GLY A 307 6.04 -2.14 -24.15
C GLY A 307 6.80 -0.82 -24.26
N THR A 308 8.11 -0.89 -24.31
CA THR A 308 8.97 0.28 -24.54
C THR A 308 9.84 0.01 -25.76
N TYR A 309 9.87 0.95 -26.68
CA TYR A 309 10.79 1.01 -27.82
C TYR A 309 11.73 2.17 -27.61
N GLU A 310 13.04 1.93 -27.71
CA GLU A 310 14.05 2.98 -27.63
C GLU A 310 15.10 2.78 -28.71
N TYR A 311 15.30 3.81 -29.50
CA TYR A 311 16.34 3.80 -30.57
C TYR A 311 17.17 5.07 -30.54
N THR A 312 18.48 4.90 -30.39
CA THR A 312 19.47 6.00 -30.48
C THR A 312 20.11 5.98 -31.84
N ILE A 313 20.02 7.11 -32.56
CA ILE A 313 20.50 7.28 -33.90
C ILE A 313 21.94 7.81 -33.86
N GLN A 314 22.85 7.14 -34.54
CA GLN A 314 24.21 7.65 -34.71
C GLN A 314 24.18 8.90 -35.60
N GLN A 315 24.35 10.06 -34.98
CA GLN A 315 24.37 11.32 -35.68
C GLN A 315 25.62 11.46 -36.54
N LYS A 316 25.42 11.94 -37.75
CA LYS A 316 26.51 12.33 -38.68
C LYS A 316 26.27 13.78 -39.05
N PRO A 317 26.89 14.73 -38.34
CA PRO A 317 26.69 16.15 -38.62
C PRO A 317 27.15 16.48 -40.03
N ILE A 318 26.33 17.22 -40.74
CA ILE A 318 26.68 17.81 -42.00
C ILE A 318 27.36 19.14 -41.70
N GLU A 319 28.61 19.27 -42.12
CA GLU A 319 29.45 20.45 -41.94
C GLU A 319 29.79 21.03 -43.33
N PRO A 320 28.90 21.88 -43.91
CA PRO A 320 28.98 22.24 -45.32
C PRO A 320 30.25 23.03 -45.69
N PHE A 321 30.79 23.77 -44.74
CA PHE A 321 31.93 24.67 -45.01
C PHE A 321 33.24 24.22 -44.37
N LYS A 322 33.26 23.11 -43.62
CA LYS A 322 34.47 22.64 -42.91
C LYS A 322 35.65 22.30 -43.84
N LYS A 323 35.37 21.71 -45.02
CA LYS A 323 36.39 21.29 -45.99
C LYS A 323 36.92 22.41 -46.88
N ASN A 324 36.36 23.62 -46.75
CA ASN A 324 36.74 24.72 -47.62
C ASN A 324 37.79 25.61 -46.94
N ASP A 325 39.06 25.45 -47.29
CA ASP A 325 40.17 26.17 -46.66
C ASP A 325 40.31 27.62 -47.13
N SER A 326 39.62 28.03 -48.18
CA SER A 326 39.68 29.38 -48.72
C SER A 326 38.56 30.30 -48.26
N LEU A 327 37.40 29.76 -47.91
CA LEU A 327 36.25 30.53 -47.48
C LEU A 327 36.16 30.61 -45.94
N PHE A 328 35.72 31.75 -45.44
CA PHE A 328 35.39 31.97 -44.02
C PHE A 328 36.57 31.84 -43.04
N ASN A 329 37.81 32.05 -43.46
CA ASN A 329 38.98 31.99 -42.58
C ASN A 329 39.17 33.21 -41.67
N GLY A 330 38.41 34.29 -41.91
CA GLY A 330 38.44 35.49 -41.09
C GLY A 330 37.83 35.24 -39.68
N LYS A 331 38.41 35.86 -38.66
CA LYS A 331 37.96 35.72 -37.26
C LYS A 331 36.45 36.03 -37.04
N TYR A 332 35.86 36.83 -37.91
CA TYR A 332 34.44 37.21 -37.89
C TYR A 332 33.51 36.22 -38.60
N TRP A 333 34.08 35.39 -39.51
CA TRP A 333 33.32 34.44 -40.33
C TRP A 333 33.47 32.98 -39.86
N GLN A 334 34.26 32.75 -38.81
CA GLN A 334 34.54 31.41 -38.28
C GLN A 334 33.26 30.70 -37.83
N PHE A 335 32.25 31.44 -37.38
CA PHE A 335 30.96 30.86 -36.97
C PHE A 335 30.24 30.16 -38.13
N LEU A 336 30.41 30.64 -39.38
CA LEU A 336 29.88 29.99 -40.60
C LEU A 336 30.65 28.73 -40.95
N LYS A 337 31.96 28.73 -40.74
CA LYS A 337 32.80 27.55 -40.97
C LYS A 337 32.45 26.40 -40.00
N ASP A 338 32.08 26.76 -38.77
CA ASP A 338 31.66 25.81 -37.73
C ASP A 338 30.16 25.44 -37.78
N LEU A 339 29.45 25.87 -38.82
CA LEU A 339 28.06 25.50 -39.00
C LEU A 339 27.95 24.00 -39.20
N ASN A 340 27.18 23.37 -38.32
CA ASN A 340 26.87 21.95 -38.35
C ASN A 340 25.38 21.74 -38.20
N PHE A 341 24.83 20.72 -38.81
CA PHE A 341 23.44 20.31 -38.58
C PHE A 341 23.25 18.82 -38.80
N ASN A 342 22.38 18.24 -38.05
CA ASN A 342 21.95 16.86 -38.13
C ASN A 342 20.59 16.77 -38.84
N LEU A 343 20.42 15.82 -39.76
CA LEU A 343 19.17 15.61 -40.47
C LEU A 343 18.19 14.70 -39.69
N LEU A 344 18.72 13.90 -38.79
CA LEU A 344 17.93 12.91 -38.03
C LEU A 344 17.95 13.25 -36.55
N PRO A 345 16.88 12.90 -35.80
CA PRO A 345 16.86 13.04 -34.37
C PRO A 345 17.97 12.22 -33.70
N SER A 346 18.33 12.55 -32.47
CA SER A 346 19.35 11.82 -31.71
C SER A 346 18.80 10.54 -31.10
N SER A 347 17.56 10.57 -30.62
CA SER A 347 16.87 9.40 -30.11
C SER A 347 15.34 9.53 -30.22
N ILE A 348 14.70 8.39 -30.33
CA ILE A 348 13.24 8.24 -30.30
C ILE A 348 12.95 7.17 -29.27
N ALA A 349 12.07 7.48 -28.32
CA ALA A 349 11.54 6.53 -27.37
C ALA A 349 10.02 6.55 -27.44
N VAL A 350 9.40 5.38 -27.41
CA VAL A 350 7.94 5.19 -27.36
C VAL A 350 7.65 4.17 -26.28
N SER A 351 6.73 4.47 -25.40
CA SER A 351 6.21 3.52 -24.42
C SER A 351 4.70 3.45 -24.49
N SER A 352 4.16 2.28 -24.27
CA SER A 352 2.73 2.04 -24.21
C SER A 352 2.42 1.08 -23.07
N ASN A 353 1.36 1.36 -22.31
CA ASN A 353 0.92 0.53 -21.20
C ASN A 353 -0.60 0.32 -21.27
N ILE A 354 -1.01 -0.90 -21.02
CA ILE A 354 -2.39 -1.27 -20.71
C ILE A 354 -2.43 -1.52 -19.22
N THR A 355 -3.31 -0.86 -18.52
CA THR A 355 -3.57 -1.06 -17.08
C THR A 355 -5.03 -1.43 -16.91
N ARG A 356 -5.28 -2.54 -16.21
CA ARG A 356 -6.61 -3.01 -15.87
C ARG A 356 -6.64 -3.26 -14.37
N GLN A 357 -7.38 -2.42 -13.66
CA GLN A 357 -7.65 -2.56 -12.24
C GLN A 357 -9.13 -2.88 -12.05
N TYR A 358 -9.39 -3.94 -11.34
CA TYR A 358 -10.73 -4.40 -11.01
C TYR A 358 -10.78 -4.68 -9.52
N ASN A 359 -11.74 -4.10 -8.86
CA ASN A 359 -12.05 -4.37 -7.47
C ASN A 359 -13.53 -4.73 -7.37
N GLU A 360 -13.80 -5.83 -6.70
CA GLU A 360 -15.13 -6.31 -6.36
C GLU A 360 -15.20 -6.49 -4.86
N GLN A 361 -16.23 -5.96 -4.23
CA GLN A 361 -16.41 -6.05 -2.79
C GLN A 361 -17.87 -6.28 -2.45
N LYS A 362 -18.13 -7.34 -1.70
CA LYS A 362 -19.44 -7.70 -1.17
C LYS A 362 -19.39 -7.66 0.35
N PHE A 363 -20.21 -6.81 0.94
CA PHE A 363 -20.35 -6.74 2.38
C PHE A 363 -21.35 -7.78 2.88
N ARG A 364 -21.09 -8.34 4.05
CA ARG A 364 -21.95 -9.29 4.71
C ARG A 364 -23.11 -8.55 5.40
N GLU A 365 -24.30 -9.15 5.34
CA GLU A 365 -25.45 -8.65 6.08
C GLU A 365 -25.39 -9.17 7.52
N LEU A 366 -24.96 -8.32 8.44
CA LEU A 366 -24.82 -8.66 9.85
C LEU A 366 -26.12 -8.54 10.65
N GLU A 367 -27.08 -7.75 10.16
CA GLU A 367 -28.39 -7.62 10.79
C GLU A 367 -29.42 -8.41 9.97
N THR A 368 -30.16 -9.30 10.65
CA THR A 368 -31.34 -9.95 10.07
C THR A 368 -32.45 -8.91 9.89
N LEU A 369 -32.38 -8.20 8.80
CA LEU A 369 -33.46 -7.34 8.34
C LEU A 369 -34.62 -8.24 7.96
N GLY A 370 -35.85 -7.90 8.40
CA GLY A 370 -37.05 -8.72 8.23
C GLY A 370 -37.30 -9.13 6.77
N ALA A 371 -38.09 -10.17 6.57
CA ALA A 371 -38.39 -10.73 5.25
C ALA A 371 -38.85 -9.64 4.27
N GLY A 372 -38.06 -9.39 3.21
CA GLY A 372 -38.32 -8.39 2.17
C GLY A 372 -37.28 -7.27 2.09
N THR A 373 -36.22 -7.33 2.85
CA THR A 373 -35.10 -6.36 2.73
C THR A 373 -34.26 -6.67 1.49
N ILE A 374 -33.90 -5.62 0.76
CA ILE A 374 -32.98 -5.71 -0.37
C ILE A 374 -31.57 -5.81 0.23
N GLY A 375 -30.87 -6.91 -0.04
CA GLY A 375 -29.49 -7.13 0.40
C GLY A 375 -28.51 -6.04 -0.07
N LEU A 376 -27.37 -5.95 0.58
CA LEU A 376 -26.32 -5.04 0.16
C LEU A 376 -25.78 -5.45 -1.22
N PRO A 377 -25.81 -4.54 -2.21
CA PRO A 377 -25.30 -4.87 -3.53
C PRO A 377 -23.76 -4.98 -3.51
N THR A 378 -23.23 -5.88 -4.31
CA THR A 378 -21.79 -5.95 -4.57
C THR A 378 -21.30 -4.66 -5.22
N LEU A 379 -20.22 -4.11 -4.69
CA LEU A 379 -19.58 -2.91 -5.20
C LEU A 379 -18.51 -3.30 -6.23
N TYR A 380 -18.53 -2.64 -7.37
CA TYR A 380 -17.57 -2.84 -8.44
C TYR A 380 -16.83 -1.56 -8.74
N GLN A 381 -15.51 -1.61 -8.75
CA GLN A 381 -14.67 -0.51 -9.20
C GLN A 381 -13.77 -0.98 -10.33
N ARG A 382 -13.78 -0.25 -11.44
CA ARG A 382 -12.95 -0.52 -12.61
C ARG A 382 -12.16 0.72 -12.99
N ASN A 383 -10.88 0.52 -13.25
CA ASN A 383 -10.01 1.56 -13.77
C ASN A 383 -9.20 0.96 -14.93
N PHE A 384 -9.78 0.99 -16.12
CA PHE A 384 -9.21 0.42 -17.33
C PHE A 384 -8.62 1.52 -18.17
N LEU A 385 -7.29 1.53 -18.28
CA LEU A 385 -6.54 2.59 -18.92
C LEU A 385 -5.68 2.04 -20.04
N PHE A 386 -5.52 2.84 -21.08
CA PHE A 386 -4.53 2.67 -22.13
C PHE A 386 -3.70 3.94 -22.24
N ASP A 387 -2.41 3.83 -21.95
CA ASP A 387 -1.47 4.95 -21.97
C ASP A 387 -0.45 4.75 -23.08
N TRP A 388 -0.10 5.83 -23.76
CA TRP A 388 1.08 5.84 -24.61
C TRP A 388 1.77 7.18 -24.54
N GLN A 389 3.09 7.11 -24.63
CA GLN A 389 3.99 8.26 -24.54
C GLN A 389 5.08 8.12 -25.60
N TYR A 390 5.47 9.25 -26.20
CA TYR A 390 6.65 9.28 -27.03
C TYR A 390 7.53 10.48 -26.72
N THR A 391 8.84 10.27 -26.84
CA THR A 391 9.88 11.28 -26.63
C THR A 391 10.80 11.31 -27.82
N ILE A 392 11.03 12.50 -28.37
CA ILE A 392 11.94 12.73 -29.49
C ILE A 392 12.99 13.73 -29.04
N ASN A 393 14.25 13.31 -29.00
CA ASN A 393 15.38 14.19 -28.78
C ASN A 393 16.03 14.52 -30.10
N TYR A 394 16.19 15.79 -30.39
CA TYR A 394 16.77 16.23 -31.66
C TYR A 394 17.81 17.32 -31.45
N ASN A 395 19.06 16.97 -31.65
CA ASN A 395 20.17 17.92 -31.67
C ASN A 395 20.31 18.42 -33.10
N LEU A 396 19.54 19.47 -33.46
CA LEU A 396 19.60 20.02 -34.83
C LEU A 396 21.01 20.53 -35.16
N THR A 397 21.62 21.22 -34.19
CA THR A 397 23.03 21.58 -34.22
C THR A 397 23.66 21.24 -32.87
N GLU A 398 24.99 21.36 -32.73
CA GLU A 398 25.64 21.24 -31.43
C GLU A 398 25.11 22.26 -30.39
N SER A 399 24.68 23.43 -30.89
CA SER A 399 24.21 24.53 -30.06
C SER A 399 22.66 24.55 -29.87
N LEU A 400 21.90 23.90 -30.76
CA LEU A 400 20.46 23.95 -30.78
C LEU A 400 19.88 22.55 -30.63
N ARG A 401 19.21 22.35 -29.50
CA ARG A 401 18.64 21.07 -29.09
C ARG A 401 17.14 21.21 -28.83
N PHE A 402 16.38 20.27 -29.34
CA PHE A 402 14.96 20.11 -29.13
C PHE A 402 14.70 18.84 -28.33
N ASN A 403 13.80 18.91 -27.38
CA ASN A 403 13.21 17.77 -26.71
C ASN A 403 11.70 17.90 -26.84
N PHE A 404 11.07 16.91 -27.43
CA PHE A 404 9.61 16.85 -27.55
C PHE A 404 9.12 15.61 -26.82
N ASN A 405 8.16 15.81 -25.92
CA ASN A 405 7.51 14.76 -25.16
C ASN A 405 6.00 14.91 -25.32
N ALA A 406 5.31 13.80 -25.58
CA ALA A 406 3.86 13.77 -25.59
C ALA A 406 3.35 12.50 -24.93
N ALA A 407 2.29 12.63 -24.18
CA ALA A 407 1.62 11.54 -23.46
C ALA A 407 0.12 11.61 -23.69
N ASN A 408 -0.48 10.45 -23.87
CA ASN A 408 -1.92 10.27 -23.92
C ASN A 408 -2.35 9.27 -22.87
N ASN A 409 -3.44 9.59 -22.21
CA ASN A 409 -4.18 8.67 -21.36
C ASN A 409 -5.57 8.48 -21.97
N ARG A 410 -6.02 7.24 -22.03
CA ARG A 410 -7.33 6.85 -22.55
C ARG A 410 -8.03 5.96 -21.55
N ILE A 411 -9.34 6.12 -21.40
CA ILE A 411 -10.19 5.33 -20.52
C ILE A 411 -10.96 4.32 -21.35
N VAL A 412 -11.01 3.08 -20.88
CA VAL A 412 -11.79 2.01 -21.49
C VAL A 412 -13.03 1.75 -20.64
N ASN A 413 -14.17 2.12 -21.17
CA ASN A 413 -15.49 1.98 -20.54
C ASN A 413 -16.30 0.85 -21.18
N ASN A 414 -15.66 -0.25 -21.58
CA ASN A 414 -16.29 -1.39 -22.26
C ASN A 414 -17.38 -2.10 -21.41
N TYR A 415 -17.40 -1.82 -20.12
CA TYR A 415 -18.40 -2.32 -19.16
C TYR A 415 -19.66 -1.43 -19.08
N ILE A 416 -19.73 -0.35 -19.85
CA ILE A 416 -20.92 0.52 -19.94
C ILE A 416 -21.52 0.37 -21.35
N GLN A 417 -22.73 -0.19 -21.44
CA GLN A 417 -23.49 -0.32 -22.68
C GLN A 417 -24.81 0.43 -22.56
N ASP A 418 -25.04 1.39 -23.43
CA ASP A 418 -26.25 2.23 -23.41
C ASP A 418 -26.57 2.87 -22.04
N GLY A 419 -25.52 3.21 -21.28
CA GLY A 419 -25.65 3.79 -19.93
C GLY A 419 -25.94 2.77 -18.83
N ILE A 420 -25.97 1.48 -19.14
CA ILE A 420 -26.14 0.38 -18.19
C ILE A 420 -24.77 -0.25 -17.92
N VAL A 421 -24.46 -0.46 -16.65
CA VAL A 421 -23.20 -1.11 -16.25
C VAL A 421 -23.36 -2.63 -16.32
N ASP A 422 -22.53 -3.29 -17.11
CA ASP A 422 -22.40 -4.75 -17.15
C ASP A 422 -21.35 -5.21 -16.13
N ASN A 423 -21.81 -5.80 -15.04
CA ASN A 423 -20.96 -6.28 -13.96
C ASN A 423 -20.21 -7.58 -14.26
N SER A 424 -20.53 -8.28 -15.37
CA SER A 424 -19.83 -9.49 -15.79
C SER A 424 -18.46 -9.21 -16.43
N ILE A 425 -18.17 -7.97 -16.80
CA ILE A 425 -16.92 -7.57 -17.47
C ILE A 425 -15.78 -7.49 -16.47
N GLY A 426 -14.80 -8.38 -16.60
CA GLY A 426 -13.59 -8.44 -15.81
C GLY A 426 -12.35 -7.84 -16.49
N VAL A 427 -11.17 -8.08 -15.91
CA VAL A 427 -9.88 -7.49 -16.38
C VAL A 427 -9.44 -7.99 -17.75
N TRP A 428 -9.91 -9.15 -18.19
CA TRP A 428 -9.47 -9.78 -19.45
C TRP A 428 -10.41 -9.47 -20.62
N ASP A 429 -11.60 -8.95 -20.34
CA ASP A 429 -12.59 -8.65 -21.38
C ASP A 429 -12.20 -7.37 -22.11
N GLY A 430 -12.13 -7.44 -23.44
CA GLY A 430 -11.66 -6.33 -24.25
C GLY A 430 -10.27 -5.84 -23.86
N PHE A 431 -9.36 -6.73 -23.47
CA PHE A 431 -8.05 -6.37 -22.89
C PHE A 431 -7.24 -5.41 -23.76
N PHE A 432 -7.33 -5.54 -25.08
CA PHE A 432 -6.64 -4.68 -26.06
C PHE A 432 -7.46 -3.47 -26.54
N ASP A 433 -8.63 -3.23 -25.93
CA ASP A 433 -9.40 -2.04 -26.25
C ASP A 433 -8.63 -0.79 -25.85
N VAL A 434 -8.61 0.18 -26.76
CA VAL A 434 -7.87 1.43 -26.60
C VAL A 434 -8.73 2.53 -25.96
N GLY A 435 -10.06 2.34 -25.85
CA GLY A 435 -10.99 3.26 -25.21
C GLY A 435 -11.03 4.66 -25.83
N ASP A 436 -11.53 5.61 -25.06
CA ASP A 436 -11.72 7.01 -25.46
C ASP A 436 -10.62 7.92 -24.91
N PRO A 437 -10.23 8.99 -25.64
CA PRO A 437 -9.27 9.96 -25.15
C PRO A 437 -9.77 10.61 -23.86
N ASN A 438 -8.93 10.58 -22.81
CA ASN A 438 -9.22 11.23 -21.54
C ASN A 438 -8.31 12.44 -21.32
N GLN A 439 -7.01 12.26 -21.58
CA GLN A 439 -6.03 13.31 -21.37
C GLN A 439 -4.91 13.26 -22.41
N HIS A 440 -4.52 14.42 -22.89
CA HIS A 440 -3.37 14.59 -23.77
C HIS A 440 -2.46 15.69 -23.27
N PHE A 441 -1.18 15.41 -23.19
CA PHE A 441 -0.14 16.35 -22.78
C PHE A 441 0.96 16.40 -23.83
N GLN A 442 1.45 17.61 -24.15
CA GLN A 442 2.63 17.83 -25.00
C GLN A 442 3.55 18.85 -24.33
N SER A 443 4.84 18.63 -24.43
CA SER A 443 5.87 19.57 -24.00
C SER A 443 6.98 19.64 -25.05
N LEU A 444 7.24 20.85 -25.54
CA LEU A 444 8.38 21.13 -26.42
C LEU A 444 9.38 21.99 -25.66
N GLN A 445 10.58 21.47 -25.50
CA GLN A 445 11.72 22.21 -24.97
C GLN A 445 12.73 22.50 -26.08
N LEU A 446 13.16 23.74 -26.15
CA LEU A 446 14.22 24.20 -27.03
C LEU A 446 15.33 24.81 -26.17
N ASN A 447 16.54 24.34 -26.34
CA ASN A 447 17.73 24.90 -25.69
C ASN A 447 18.71 25.35 -26.78
N TYR A 448 19.05 26.64 -26.77
CA TYR A 448 19.94 27.25 -27.71
C TYR A 448 21.12 27.94 -27.03
N ASP A 449 22.29 27.37 -27.19
CA ASP A 449 23.53 28.00 -26.78
C ASP A 449 23.90 29.07 -27.77
N LEU A 450 23.70 30.34 -27.43
CA LEU A 450 23.93 31.48 -28.28
C LEU A 450 25.44 31.58 -28.64
N PRO A 451 25.80 31.65 -29.92
CA PRO A 451 27.19 31.51 -30.34
C PRO A 451 28.02 32.79 -30.11
N PHE A 452 27.77 33.53 -29.01
CA PHE A 452 28.50 34.77 -28.71
C PHE A 452 30.00 34.56 -28.58
N ALA A 453 30.43 33.41 -28.06
CA ALA A 453 31.82 33.07 -27.92
C ALA A 453 32.57 32.93 -29.29
N LYS A 454 31.83 32.73 -30.39
CA LYS A 454 32.41 32.64 -31.76
C LYS A 454 32.66 34.01 -32.37
N PHE A 455 32.04 35.09 -31.83
CA PHE A 455 32.29 36.46 -32.28
C PHE A 455 33.39 37.11 -31.45
N PRO A 456 34.47 37.64 -32.07
CA PRO A 456 35.61 38.15 -31.30
C PRO A 456 35.29 39.18 -30.27
N PHE A 457 34.31 40.06 -30.54
CA PHE A 457 33.91 41.16 -29.64
C PHE A 457 32.92 40.74 -28.56
N LEU A 458 32.29 39.52 -28.68
CA LEU A 458 31.33 38.98 -27.70
C LEU A 458 31.85 37.77 -26.91
N ARG A 459 33.14 37.40 -27.07
CA ARG A 459 33.73 36.22 -26.41
C ARG A 459 33.62 36.21 -24.89
N TRP A 460 33.41 37.34 -24.28
CA TRP A 460 33.19 37.50 -22.83
C TRP A 460 31.78 37.21 -22.38
N ILE A 461 30.84 36.99 -23.33
CA ILE A 461 29.46 36.65 -23.06
C ILE A 461 29.23 35.19 -23.38
N ARG A 462 28.65 34.45 -22.45
CA ARG A 462 28.06 33.14 -22.69
C ARG A 462 26.58 33.26 -22.35
N ALA A 463 25.69 32.87 -23.23
CA ALA A 463 24.25 32.91 -22.96
C ALA A 463 23.59 31.68 -23.57
N THR A 464 22.65 31.15 -22.86
CA THR A 464 21.78 30.07 -23.26
C THR A 464 20.33 30.56 -23.20
N TYR A 465 19.63 30.41 -24.29
CA TYR A 465 18.20 30.64 -24.37
C TYR A 465 17.48 29.31 -24.26
N SER A 466 16.51 29.21 -23.36
CA SER A 466 15.63 28.06 -23.21
C SER A 466 14.20 28.48 -23.41
N TYR A 467 13.48 27.77 -24.24
CA TYR A 467 12.04 27.88 -24.43
C TYR A 467 11.39 26.57 -24.03
N GLN A 468 10.28 26.65 -23.31
CA GLN A 468 9.40 25.52 -23.01
C GLN A 468 7.99 25.94 -23.34
N GLY A 469 7.32 25.13 -24.16
CA GLY A 469 5.91 25.27 -24.47
C GLY A 469 5.17 24.00 -24.07
N ASP A 470 4.18 24.14 -23.23
CA ASP A 470 3.35 23.05 -22.73
C ASP A 470 1.91 23.21 -23.23
N TYR A 471 1.32 22.10 -23.61
CA TYR A 471 -0.07 21.99 -24.03
C TYR A 471 -0.70 20.81 -23.31
N GLN A 472 -1.86 21.04 -22.71
CA GLN A 472 -2.67 20.01 -22.08
C GLN A 472 -4.10 20.12 -22.58
N TRP A 473 -4.66 18.98 -22.93
CA TRP A 473 -6.07 18.79 -23.21
C TRP A 473 -6.60 17.72 -22.27
N GLN A 474 -7.80 17.94 -21.74
CA GLN A 474 -8.49 16.99 -20.88
C GLN A 474 -9.95 16.94 -21.28
N ASP A 475 -10.50 15.73 -21.36
CA ASP A 475 -11.91 15.51 -21.62
C ASP A 475 -12.79 16.05 -20.51
N GLY A 476 -13.99 16.50 -20.87
CA GLY A 476 -14.98 16.97 -19.92
C GLY A 476 -15.51 15.82 -19.07
N SER A 477 -15.80 16.10 -17.81
CA SER A 477 -16.46 15.11 -16.96
C SER A 477 -17.90 14.89 -17.42
N ASP A 478 -18.34 13.63 -17.50
CA ASP A 478 -19.72 13.25 -17.81
C ASP A 478 -20.75 13.92 -16.89
N LEU A 479 -20.37 14.20 -15.63
CA LEU A 479 -21.19 14.95 -14.67
C LEU A 479 -21.51 16.38 -15.13
N PHE A 480 -20.67 16.96 -15.97
CA PHE A 480 -20.82 18.31 -16.49
C PHE A 480 -21.20 18.35 -17.97
N SER A 481 -21.53 17.22 -18.55
CA SER A 481 -22.00 17.13 -19.95
C SER A 481 -23.43 17.62 -20.12
N ASN A 482 -24.25 17.55 -19.06
CA ASN A 482 -25.66 17.93 -19.07
C ASN A 482 -26.04 18.71 -17.79
N VAL A 483 -25.43 19.87 -17.58
CA VAL A 483 -25.74 20.72 -16.42
C VAL A 483 -27.02 21.49 -16.66
N PRO A 484 -28.11 21.24 -15.91
CA PRO A 484 -29.35 22.00 -16.07
C PRO A 484 -29.18 23.40 -15.48
N ILE A 485 -29.42 24.42 -16.30
CA ILE A 485 -29.47 25.82 -15.86
C ILE A 485 -30.89 26.34 -16.12
N THR A 486 -31.56 26.80 -15.07
CA THR A 486 -32.88 27.41 -15.14
C THR A 486 -32.72 28.91 -15.31
N ASP A 487 -33.32 29.47 -16.36
CA ASP A 487 -33.32 30.90 -16.59
C ASP A 487 -34.34 31.62 -15.69
N GLU A 488 -34.39 32.97 -15.76
CA GLU A 488 -35.35 33.80 -14.99
C GLU A 488 -36.81 33.53 -15.34
N ASN A 489 -37.08 32.88 -16.47
CA ASN A 489 -38.44 32.55 -16.93
C ASN A 489 -38.88 31.14 -16.50
N GLY A 490 -37.95 30.36 -15.86
CA GLY A 490 -38.20 28.99 -15.46
C GLY A 490 -37.89 27.93 -16.52
N ASP A 491 -37.34 28.35 -17.69
CA ASP A 491 -36.94 27.40 -18.74
C ASP A 491 -35.61 26.72 -18.40
N VAL A 492 -35.57 25.39 -18.52
CA VAL A 492 -34.36 24.60 -18.25
C VAL A 492 -33.60 24.38 -19.54
N THR A 493 -32.37 24.88 -19.59
CA THR A 493 -31.40 24.60 -20.66
C THR A 493 -30.26 23.76 -20.13
N PHE A 494 -29.83 22.76 -20.93
CA PHE A 494 -28.71 21.90 -20.56
C PHE A 494 -27.44 22.43 -21.21
N TYR A 495 -26.42 22.63 -20.38
CA TYR A 495 -25.12 23.09 -20.82
C TYR A 495 -24.07 21.97 -20.67
N ASN A 496 -23.28 21.76 -21.72
CA ASN A 496 -22.08 20.96 -21.68
C ASN A 496 -20.88 21.89 -21.47
N LEU A 497 -20.18 21.75 -20.37
CA LEU A 497 -18.99 22.55 -20.08
C LEU A 497 -17.79 22.18 -20.98
N GLY A 498 -17.90 21.07 -21.72
CA GLY A 498 -16.91 20.67 -22.72
C GLY A 498 -15.56 20.30 -22.16
N ASN A 499 -14.60 20.22 -23.06
CA ASN A 499 -13.24 19.81 -22.75
C ASN A 499 -12.40 21.01 -22.29
N SER A 500 -11.41 20.76 -21.42
CA SER A 500 -10.51 21.81 -20.99
C SER A 500 -9.20 21.80 -21.79
N VAL A 501 -8.72 23.01 -22.14
CA VAL A 501 -7.44 23.20 -22.82
C VAL A 501 -6.61 24.19 -22.04
N GLN A 502 -5.37 23.83 -21.77
CA GLN A 502 -4.41 24.68 -21.08
C GLN A 502 -3.12 24.80 -21.89
N ASN A 503 -2.65 26.01 -22.12
CA ASN A 503 -1.37 26.31 -22.75
C ASN A 503 -0.50 27.12 -21.79
N ALA A 504 0.79 26.79 -21.77
CA ALA A 504 1.78 27.56 -21.05
C ALA A 504 3.04 27.71 -21.89
N SER A 505 3.71 28.85 -21.80
CA SER A 505 5.03 29.03 -22.40
C SER A 505 5.97 29.75 -21.45
N THR A 506 7.22 29.27 -21.40
CA THR A 506 8.26 29.85 -20.57
C THR A 506 9.48 30.15 -21.42
N HIS A 507 9.97 31.37 -21.33
CA HIS A 507 11.19 31.84 -21.95
C HIS A 507 12.21 32.13 -20.86
N ARG A 508 13.40 31.58 -20.98
CA ARG A 508 14.49 31.80 -20.03
C ARG A 508 15.78 32.12 -20.76
N ILE A 509 16.44 33.18 -20.34
CA ILE A 509 17.77 33.55 -20.83
C ILE A 509 18.72 33.52 -19.63
N ASN A 510 19.71 32.65 -19.69
CA ASN A 510 20.78 32.60 -18.71
C ASN A 510 22.05 33.16 -19.37
N SER A 511 22.67 34.17 -18.78
CA SER A 511 23.89 34.75 -19.30
C SER A 511 24.98 34.82 -18.22
N THR A 512 26.20 34.51 -18.64
CA THR A 512 27.40 34.64 -17.81
C THR A 512 28.36 35.57 -18.50
N LEU A 513 28.82 36.59 -17.80
CA LEU A 513 29.73 37.61 -18.27
C LEU A 513 31.14 37.40 -17.69
N ASP A 514 32.13 37.12 -18.54
CA ASP A 514 33.53 37.05 -18.11
C ASP A 514 34.17 38.44 -18.18
N MET A 515 34.05 39.15 -17.06
CA MET A 515 34.56 40.53 -16.96
C MET A 515 36.07 40.60 -17.16
N ASN A 516 36.82 39.57 -16.80
CA ASN A 516 38.29 39.58 -17.03
C ASN A 516 38.61 39.57 -18.52
N THR A 517 37.84 38.83 -19.32
CA THR A 517 37.98 38.82 -20.78
C THR A 517 37.50 40.14 -21.38
N PHE A 518 36.42 40.75 -20.83
CA PHE A 518 35.96 42.06 -21.22
C PHE A 518 36.99 43.16 -20.93
N TYR A 519 37.58 43.24 -19.72
CA TYR A 519 38.58 44.23 -19.34
C TYR A 519 39.84 44.11 -20.20
N ARG A 520 40.24 42.90 -20.56
CA ARG A 520 41.35 42.70 -21.53
C ARG A 520 41.00 43.21 -22.90
N TYR A 521 39.78 43.00 -23.35
CA TYR A 521 39.30 43.44 -24.67
C TYR A 521 39.27 44.97 -24.76
N VAL A 522 38.82 45.66 -23.74
CA VAL A 522 38.76 47.15 -23.66
C VAL A 522 40.11 47.77 -23.32
N GLY A 523 41.14 46.97 -23.03
CA GLY A 523 42.49 47.47 -22.70
C GLY A 523 42.69 47.95 -21.26
N LEU A 524 41.72 47.68 -20.36
CA LEU A 524 41.79 48.05 -18.96
C LEU A 524 42.77 47.18 -18.16
N THR A 525 43.07 45.98 -18.62
CA THR A 525 44.08 45.11 -17.99
C THR A 525 45.12 44.68 -19.04
N LYS A 526 46.41 44.91 -18.72
CA LYS A 526 47.52 44.47 -19.55
C LYS A 526 47.74 42.96 -19.39
N ILE A 527 47.97 42.25 -20.51
CA ILE A 527 48.42 40.87 -20.48
C ILE A 527 49.80 40.89 -19.80
N LYS A 528 49.96 40.30 -18.61
CA LYS A 528 51.28 39.93 -18.12
C LYS A 528 51.84 38.94 -19.15
N ALA A 529 52.74 39.44 -19.98
CA ALA A 529 53.55 38.57 -20.83
C ALA A 529 54.31 37.65 -19.88
N ASN A 530 54.04 36.37 -19.96
CA ASN A 530 54.81 35.36 -19.23
C ASN A 530 56.18 35.32 -19.90
N SER A 531 57.10 36.18 -19.39
CA SER A 531 58.50 36.22 -19.79
C SER A 531 59.22 35.01 -19.19
N ASN A 532 58.91 33.82 -19.68
CA ASN A 532 59.78 32.65 -19.52
C ASN A 532 60.58 32.45 -20.81
N ARG A 533 61.37 33.46 -21.19
CA ARG A 533 62.54 33.33 -22.03
C ARG A 533 63.75 33.51 -21.12
N GLY A 534 64.00 32.48 -20.29
CA GLY A 534 65.31 32.29 -19.67
C GLY A 534 66.18 31.48 -20.62
N GLY A 535 66.98 32.20 -21.40
CA GLY A 535 68.10 31.63 -22.10
C GLY A 535 69.12 31.09 -21.11
N GLY A 536 69.46 29.85 -21.23
CA GLY A 536 70.58 29.22 -20.54
C GLY A 536 71.31 28.33 -21.53
N ARG A 537 72.31 28.90 -22.11
CA ARG A 537 73.30 28.28 -23.00
C ARG A 537 74.40 27.67 -22.14
N GLY A 538 74.76 26.40 -22.36
CA GLY A 538 76.10 25.91 -22.05
C GLY A 538 76.20 24.90 -20.91
N GLY A 539 76.75 23.75 -21.22
CA GLY A 539 77.29 22.85 -20.23
C GLY A 539 77.29 21.38 -20.70
N ARG A 540 78.32 21.08 -21.43
CA ARG A 540 78.74 19.77 -21.89
C ARG A 540 79.34 18.97 -20.71
N GLY A 541 79.05 17.63 -20.61
CA GLY A 541 80.06 16.72 -20.05
C GLY A 541 79.52 15.76 -18.98
N GLY A 542 79.81 14.45 -19.19
CA GLY A 542 80.02 13.48 -18.10
C GLY A 542 79.02 12.36 -17.98
N ARG A 543 79.16 11.37 -18.66
CA ARG A 543 79.54 9.96 -18.62
C ARG A 543 79.58 9.31 -17.21
N GLY A 544 78.95 8.10 -17.08
CA GLY A 544 79.18 7.08 -16.03
C GLY A 544 77.95 6.90 -15.20
N GLY A 545 77.36 5.76 -15.08
CA GLY A 545 77.89 4.42 -14.91
C GLY A 545 77.22 3.77 -13.73
N ASN A 546 76.65 2.63 -13.98
CA ASN A 546 76.55 1.46 -13.11
C ASN A 546 75.60 1.39 -11.91
N GLU A 547 74.68 0.49 -12.02
CA GLU A 547 74.48 -0.72 -11.17
C GLU A 547 74.30 -0.58 -9.66
N GLY A 548 73.30 -1.32 -9.16
CA GLY A 548 73.30 -1.79 -7.77
C GLY A 548 71.90 -2.02 -7.20
N GLU A 549 71.47 -3.21 -7.34
CA GLU A 549 70.76 -4.14 -6.49
C GLU A 549 70.48 -3.74 -5.03
N GLY A 550 69.35 -4.22 -4.49
CA GLY A 550 69.21 -4.62 -3.10
C GLY A 550 67.92 -4.16 -2.44
N GLY A 551 67.01 -5.11 -2.27
CA GLY A 551 65.91 -5.00 -1.28
C GLY A 551 66.42 -5.26 0.13
N PRO A 552 65.64 -5.70 1.13
CA PRO A 552 64.24 -5.43 1.42
C PRO A 552 64.03 -4.97 2.89
N GLY A 553 62.82 -4.65 3.26
CA GLY A 553 62.41 -4.87 4.66
C GLY A 553 61.96 -3.67 5.47
N GLY A 554 60.76 -3.84 6.04
CA GLY A 554 60.55 -3.40 7.40
C GLY A 554 59.47 -2.36 7.69
N LYS A 555 58.31 -2.83 8.05
CA LYS A 555 57.44 -2.45 9.16
C LYS A 555 57.33 -0.98 9.61
N GLY A 556 56.05 -0.58 9.75
CA GLY A 556 55.62 0.06 11.01
C GLY A 556 54.92 1.38 10.91
N GLY A 557 53.60 1.34 11.21
CA GLY A 557 53.08 2.33 12.15
C GLY A 557 52.39 3.59 11.64
N GLY A 558 51.08 3.59 11.73
CA GLY A 558 50.36 4.64 12.47
C GLY A 558 50.04 5.96 11.81
N GLY A 559 48.79 6.30 11.80
CA GLY A 559 48.41 7.71 11.87
C GLY A 559 47.23 8.12 10.96
N GLU A 560 46.10 8.22 11.59
CA GLU A 560 44.85 8.85 11.16
C GLU A 560 44.99 10.22 10.48
N LYS A 561 44.06 10.45 9.56
CA LYS A 561 43.14 11.62 9.40
C LYS A 561 42.67 11.64 7.95
N GLY A 562 41.41 11.38 7.65
CA GLY A 562 40.28 12.24 7.80
C GLY A 562 40.18 13.26 6.65
N SER A 563 39.39 12.94 5.63
CA SER A 563 38.64 14.01 4.93
C SER A 563 37.46 13.41 4.15
N GLU A 564 36.31 13.86 4.54
CA GLU A 564 35.00 13.68 3.96
C GLU A 564 34.93 14.09 2.49
N LYS A 565 34.16 13.33 1.71
CA LYS A 565 33.43 13.90 0.58
C LYS A 565 32.06 13.25 0.45
N SER A 566 31.10 14.08 0.74
CA SER A 566 29.66 14.07 0.54
C SER A 566 29.19 13.38 -0.73
N GLY A 567 28.30 12.39 -0.54
CA GLY A 567 27.38 11.93 -1.56
C GLY A 567 25.99 12.48 -1.22
N SER A 568 25.41 13.23 -2.13
CA SER A 568 24.05 13.77 -2.01
C SER A 568 23.03 12.71 -2.35
N SER A 569 22.19 12.36 -1.37
CA SER A 569 20.93 11.64 -1.58
C SER A 569 19.79 12.65 -1.68
N LEU A 570 19.05 12.61 -2.76
CA LEU A 570 17.79 13.32 -2.94
C LEU A 570 16.65 12.45 -2.41
N THR A 571 16.09 12.85 -1.28
CA THR A 571 14.80 12.40 -0.81
C THR A 571 13.78 13.50 -1.02
N SER A 572 12.80 13.28 -1.87
CA SER A 572 11.60 14.11 -1.97
C SER A 572 10.54 13.57 -1.02
N GLY A 573 10.30 14.27 0.07
CA GLY A 573 9.17 14.05 0.96
C GLY A 573 8.11 15.11 0.72
N GLY A 574 6.98 14.72 0.15
CA GLY A 574 5.78 15.53 0.11
C GLY A 574 4.87 15.17 1.30
N ARG A 575 4.71 16.11 2.20
CA ARG A 575 3.72 16.04 3.28
C ARG A 575 2.70 17.14 3.05
N GLY A 576 1.50 16.76 2.62
CA GLY A 576 0.33 17.63 2.63
C GLY A 576 -0.44 17.45 3.92
N GLY A 577 -0.49 18.50 4.73
CA GLY A 577 -1.35 18.58 5.91
C GLY A 577 -2.73 19.05 5.51
N ALA A 578 -3.75 18.39 6.02
CA ALA A 578 -5.12 18.88 6.00
C ALA A 578 -5.58 19.09 7.44
N GLY A 579 -5.83 20.32 7.79
CA GLY A 579 -6.63 20.72 8.94
C GLY A 579 -7.85 21.47 8.43
N GLY A 580 -9.02 21.07 8.91
CA GLY A 580 -10.26 21.79 8.60
C GLY A 580 -11.41 21.23 9.42
N ARG A 581 -11.62 21.81 10.59
CA ARG A 581 -12.80 21.66 11.46
C ARG A 581 -13.89 22.63 11.02
N GLY A 582 -15.13 22.18 11.15
CA GLY A 582 -16.36 22.98 11.20
C GLY A 582 -17.52 22.13 10.71
N GLY A 583 -18.56 21.81 11.38
CA GLY A 583 -19.30 22.50 12.43
C GLY A 583 -20.73 22.59 11.98
N ALA A 584 -21.57 21.73 12.56
CA ALA A 584 -22.98 21.88 12.92
C ALA A 584 -24.03 22.34 11.90
N GLY A 585 -25.13 21.58 11.86
CA GLY A 585 -26.47 22.15 11.97
C GLY A 585 -27.42 21.90 10.79
N GLY A 586 -28.48 21.17 11.06
CA GLY A 586 -29.72 21.09 10.28
C GLY A 586 -30.19 19.66 10.06
#